data_9a50285f352d99eac01b0a44112895a1
#
_entry.id   9a50285f352d99eac01b0a44112895a1
#
_cell.length_a   1.000
_cell.length_b   1.000
_cell.length_c   1.000
_cell.angle_alpha   90.00
_cell.angle_beta   90.00
_cell.angle_gamma   90.00
#
_symmetry.space_group_name_H-M   'P 1'
#
loop_
_entity.id
_entity.type
_entity.pdbx_description
1 polymer ?
#
loop_
_entity_poly.entity_id
_entity_poly.type
_entity_poly.pdbx_seq_one_letter_code
_entity_poly.pdbx_strand_id
1 'polypeptide(L)'
;MKRRQQGIRTGMPFMANVAEQTFTDDLRRRVYLAKPARRVVSLAPSVTEILFAVGLDAEVVGVTSFCDYPSQAKTKPKIGSSIPNLEAILGLRPDLVVGNKDFIRPDALAKLEQLKIPVFILSPKTVEDILGHISTVGRLVDHDKEARLVGQGLRDRLNDIRSRMASVKPVRVFYVVNTDPLISVGAGSFIHQMLELAGGENVVGRTAAPYPKVSLEEIIRKNPEVLLFPVGTMEGIPETEQQRWRKWTSLSAVAHNRLHQVRAELVNRPGPRVIEGVEVLARTFHPAMFPRSTGG
;
A
#
# COMPACT_ATOMS: atom_id res chain seq x y z
N MET A 1 -7.90 78.97 -10.10
CA MET A 1 -8.10 77.64 -10.76
C MET A 1 -7.00 76.68 -10.31
N LYS A 2 -7.32 75.72 -9.40
CA LYS A 2 -6.39 74.69 -8.89
C LYS A 2 -6.79 73.34 -9.50
N ARG A 3 -5.98 72.81 -10.38
CA ARG A 3 -6.14 71.43 -10.92
C ARG A 3 -5.72 70.41 -9.85
N ARG A 4 -6.63 69.53 -9.46
CA ARG A 4 -6.34 68.32 -8.65
C ARG A 4 -5.76 67.27 -9.59
N GLN A 5 -4.54 66.82 -9.32
CA GLN A 5 -3.99 65.59 -9.87
C GLN A 5 -4.58 64.40 -9.09
N GLN A 6 -5.30 63.52 -9.79
CA GLN A 6 -5.71 62.20 -9.27
C GLN A 6 -4.53 61.25 -9.47
N GLY A 7 -3.90 60.80 -8.39
CA GLY A 7 -2.92 59.74 -8.42
C GLY A 7 -3.59 58.38 -8.62
N ILE A 8 -3.26 57.71 -9.70
CA ILE A 8 -3.61 56.31 -9.98
C ILE A 8 -2.79 55.46 -9.02
N ARG A 9 -3.42 54.85 -8.02
CA ARG A 9 -2.83 53.78 -7.21
C ARG A 9 -2.89 52.49 -8.03
N THR A 10 -1.78 52.09 -8.66
CA THR A 10 -1.59 50.75 -9.17
C THR A 10 -1.54 49.76 -8.01
N GLY A 11 -2.63 49.03 -7.80
CA GLY A 11 -2.67 47.92 -6.87
C GLY A 11 -1.70 46.84 -7.33
N MET A 12 -0.65 46.57 -6.55
CA MET A 12 0.15 45.36 -6.71
C MET A 12 -0.78 44.14 -6.52
N PRO A 13 -0.68 43.11 -7.40
CA PRO A 13 -1.42 41.88 -7.19
C PRO A 13 -0.95 41.27 -5.85
N PHE A 14 -1.91 40.93 -5.00
CA PHE A 14 -1.73 40.19 -3.77
C PHE A 14 -1.16 38.82 -4.15
N MET A 15 0.16 38.67 -4.12
CA MET A 15 0.79 37.35 -4.20
C MET A 15 0.35 36.58 -2.95
N ALA A 16 -0.56 35.64 -3.12
CA ALA A 16 -0.89 34.67 -2.09
C ALA A 16 0.42 33.99 -1.68
N ASN A 17 0.85 34.23 -0.46
CA ASN A 17 2.03 33.62 0.14
C ASN A 17 1.70 32.13 0.31
N VAL A 18 2.04 31.30 -0.68
CA VAL A 18 1.93 29.84 -0.59
C VAL A 18 2.96 29.45 0.45
N ALA A 19 2.49 29.15 1.66
CA ALA A 19 3.36 28.77 2.76
C ALA A 19 4.16 27.54 2.38
N GLU A 20 5.47 27.69 2.42
CA GLU A 20 6.42 26.59 2.31
C GLU A 20 6.05 25.50 3.31
N GLN A 21 5.89 24.25 2.83
CA GLN A 21 5.46 23.15 3.68
C GLN A 21 6.60 22.15 3.89
N THR A 22 6.81 21.77 5.15
CA THR A 22 7.74 20.71 5.51
C THR A 22 6.96 19.50 6.00
N PHE A 23 7.21 18.36 5.38
CA PHE A 23 6.63 17.08 5.75
C PHE A 23 7.70 16.17 6.33
N THR A 24 7.32 15.25 7.21
CA THR A 24 8.21 14.19 7.69
C THR A 24 7.74 12.87 7.12
N ASP A 25 8.62 12.16 6.44
CA ASP A 25 8.32 10.83 5.88
C ASP A 25 8.53 9.69 6.91
N ASP A 26 8.23 8.46 6.51
CA ASP A 26 8.35 7.31 7.42
C ASP A 26 9.81 6.90 7.73
N LEU A 27 10.79 7.42 6.99
CA LEU A 27 12.20 7.31 7.32
C LEU A 27 12.69 8.42 8.26
N ARG A 28 11.76 9.25 8.80
CA ARG A 28 12.04 10.40 9.66
C ARG A 28 12.82 11.52 8.97
N ARG A 29 12.82 11.58 7.65
CA ARG A 29 13.45 12.64 6.88
C ARG A 29 12.48 13.80 6.70
N ARG A 30 13.01 15.02 6.72
CA ARG A 30 12.25 16.23 6.41
C ARG A 30 12.25 16.46 4.91
N VAL A 31 11.07 16.49 4.31
CA VAL A 31 10.84 16.75 2.88
C VAL A 31 10.20 18.12 2.74
N TYR A 32 10.90 18.99 2.03
CA TYR A 32 10.48 20.37 1.81
C TYR A 32 9.83 20.52 0.45
N LEU A 33 8.66 21.15 0.40
CA LEU A 33 7.95 21.50 -0.82
C LEU A 33 7.63 22.99 -0.80
N ALA A 34 8.19 23.75 -1.75
CA ALA A 34 7.90 25.20 -1.88
C ALA A 34 6.44 25.46 -2.30
N LYS A 35 5.80 24.49 -2.90
CA LYS A 35 4.40 24.49 -3.36
C LYS A 35 3.90 23.04 -3.42
N PRO A 36 2.58 22.79 -3.44
CA PRO A 36 2.02 21.47 -3.69
C PRO A 36 2.57 20.86 -4.99
N ALA A 37 2.91 19.56 -4.96
CA ALA A 37 3.49 18.88 -6.10
C ALA A 37 2.47 18.75 -7.25
N ARG A 38 2.95 18.97 -8.49
CA ARG A 38 2.15 18.88 -9.72
C ARG A 38 2.77 17.95 -10.77
N ARG A 39 3.97 17.46 -10.53
CA ARG A 39 4.67 16.48 -11.37
C ARG A 39 5.25 15.38 -10.50
N VAL A 40 4.45 14.34 -10.28
CA VAL A 40 4.77 13.28 -9.33
C VAL A 40 5.25 12.02 -10.06
N VAL A 41 6.38 11.48 -9.63
CA VAL A 41 6.84 10.16 -10.03
C VAL A 41 6.56 9.16 -8.91
N SER A 42 5.96 8.03 -9.25
CA SER A 42 5.67 6.92 -8.33
C SER A 42 6.67 5.79 -8.50
N LEU A 43 7.32 5.38 -7.40
CA LEU A 43 8.31 4.29 -7.38
C LEU A 43 7.75 2.93 -6.92
N ALA A 44 6.43 2.81 -6.72
CA ALA A 44 5.82 1.55 -6.30
C ALA A 44 4.34 1.44 -6.72
N PRO A 45 3.83 0.22 -7.01
CA PRO A 45 2.41 0.02 -7.33
C PRO A 45 1.45 0.57 -6.28
N SER A 46 1.71 0.32 -4.99
CA SER A 46 0.88 0.83 -3.88
C SER A 46 0.81 2.37 -3.84
N VAL A 47 1.93 3.04 -4.12
CA VAL A 47 2.01 4.50 -4.21
C VAL A 47 1.19 5.01 -5.39
N THR A 48 1.32 4.37 -6.56
CA THR A 48 0.53 4.71 -7.75
C THR A 48 -0.97 4.62 -7.43
N GLU A 49 -1.41 3.56 -6.77
CA GLU A 49 -2.80 3.39 -6.37
C GLU A 49 -3.29 4.52 -5.44
N ILE A 50 -2.47 4.96 -4.48
CA ILE A 50 -2.81 6.09 -3.60
C ILE A 50 -2.95 7.38 -4.41
N LEU A 51 -1.97 7.70 -5.26
CA LEU A 51 -1.97 8.91 -6.08
C LEU A 51 -3.23 9.00 -6.96
N PHE A 52 -3.57 7.91 -7.66
CA PHE A 52 -4.77 7.86 -8.48
C PHE A 52 -6.05 7.92 -7.65
N ALA A 53 -6.09 7.27 -6.49
CA ALA A 53 -7.27 7.30 -5.61
C ALA A 53 -7.59 8.71 -5.10
N VAL A 54 -6.58 9.56 -4.91
CA VAL A 54 -6.77 10.96 -4.53
C VAL A 54 -6.90 11.91 -5.75
N GLY A 55 -7.04 11.35 -6.95
CA GLY A 55 -7.38 12.11 -8.16
C GLY A 55 -6.21 12.71 -8.93
N LEU A 56 -4.99 12.18 -8.81
CA LEU A 56 -3.78 12.71 -9.46
C LEU A 56 -3.47 12.07 -10.82
N ASP A 57 -4.43 11.75 -11.62
CA ASP A 57 -4.11 11.16 -12.93
C ASP A 57 -3.19 12.06 -13.78
N ALA A 58 -3.53 13.33 -13.95
CA ALA A 58 -2.76 14.25 -14.79
C ALA A 58 -1.35 14.53 -14.23
N GLU A 59 -1.22 14.64 -12.92
CA GLU A 59 0.02 14.99 -12.23
C GLU A 59 1.00 13.82 -12.12
N VAL A 60 0.54 12.56 -12.22
CA VAL A 60 1.43 11.39 -12.26
C VAL A 60 2.12 11.33 -13.63
N VAL A 61 3.38 11.75 -13.65
CA VAL A 61 4.19 11.86 -14.88
C VAL A 61 5.06 10.64 -15.15
N GLY A 62 5.23 9.73 -14.19
CA GLY A 62 6.00 8.51 -14.36
C GLY A 62 5.72 7.48 -13.27
N VAL A 63 5.76 6.20 -13.66
CA VAL A 63 5.48 5.05 -12.78
C VAL A 63 6.44 3.90 -13.10
N THR A 64 6.60 2.93 -12.17
CA THR A 64 7.37 1.71 -12.47
C THR A 64 6.64 0.80 -13.45
N SER A 65 7.37 -0.15 -14.06
CA SER A 65 6.80 -1.16 -14.97
C SER A 65 5.75 -2.05 -14.29
N PHE A 66 5.78 -2.13 -12.96
CA PHE A 66 4.87 -2.94 -12.15
C PHE A 66 3.55 -2.25 -11.80
N CYS A 67 3.43 -0.94 -12.10
CA CYS A 67 2.21 -0.19 -11.84
C CYS A 67 1.16 -0.48 -12.91
N ASP A 68 0.18 -1.30 -12.54
CA ASP A 68 -0.85 -1.86 -13.42
C ASP A 68 -2.28 -1.47 -13.03
N TYR A 69 -2.45 -0.80 -11.88
CA TYR A 69 -3.73 -0.35 -11.37
C TYR A 69 -3.66 1.12 -10.90
N PRO A 70 -4.71 1.92 -11.17
CA PRO A 70 -5.83 1.61 -12.09
C PRO A 70 -5.32 1.45 -13.53
N SER A 71 -6.20 1.09 -14.48
CA SER A 71 -5.81 0.82 -15.87
C SER A 71 -5.06 1.97 -16.53
N GLN A 72 -5.36 3.22 -16.17
CA GLN A 72 -4.69 4.44 -16.62
C GLN A 72 -3.18 4.48 -16.25
N ALA A 73 -2.78 3.83 -15.15
CA ALA A 73 -1.38 3.74 -14.76
C ALA A 73 -0.52 3.00 -15.81
N LYS A 74 -1.14 2.09 -16.59
CA LYS A 74 -0.43 1.35 -17.65
C LYS A 74 0.06 2.26 -18.78
N THR A 75 -0.62 3.37 -19.04
CA THR A 75 -0.29 4.32 -20.10
C THR A 75 0.76 5.36 -19.71
N LYS A 76 1.09 5.46 -18.41
CA LYS A 76 2.08 6.43 -17.91
C LYS A 76 3.51 6.02 -18.32
N PRO A 77 4.41 6.99 -18.56
CA PRO A 77 5.83 6.75 -18.80
C PRO A 77 6.45 5.83 -17.76
N LYS A 78 7.25 4.85 -18.22
CA LYS A 78 7.88 3.88 -17.33
C LYS A 78 9.29 4.33 -16.94
N ILE A 79 9.56 4.38 -15.63
CA ILE A 79 10.83 4.84 -15.06
C ILE A 79 11.70 3.68 -14.54
N GLY A 80 11.54 2.49 -15.09
CA GLY A 80 12.23 1.27 -14.69
C GLY A 80 11.34 0.31 -13.90
N SER A 81 11.96 -0.69 -13.30
CA SER A 81 11.31 -1.72 -12.49
C SER A 81 11.66 -1.56 -11.00
N SER A 82 12.18 -2.61 -10.35
CA SER A 82 12.72 -2.54 -8.97
C SER A 82 13.95 -1.63 -8.87
N ILE A 83 14.65 -1.38 -9.97
CA ILE A 83 15.74 -0.41 -10.06
C ILE A 83 15.24 0.77 -10.88
N PRO A 84 15.03 1.94 -10.26
CA PRO A 84 14.58 3.13 -10.98
C PRO A 84 15.65 3.61 -11.98
N ASN A 85 15.22 3.97 -13.18
CA ASN A 85 16.07 4.64 -14.15
C ASN A 85 16.11 6.14 -13.83
N LEU A 86 17.23 6.61 -13.28
CA LEU A 86 17.39 8.00 -12.85
C LEU A 86 17.33 8.99 -14.02
N GLU A 87 17.85 8.63 -15.19
CA GLU A 87 17.80 9.49 -16.38
C GLU A 87 16.36 9.69 -16.85
N ALA A 88 15.56 8.61 -16.85
CA ALA A 88 14.15 8.69 -17.16
C ALA A 88 13.39 9.57 -16.15
N ILE A 89 13.70 9.44 -14.85
CA ILE A 89 13.10 10.28 -13.80
C ILE A 89 13.47 11.75 -14.03
N LEU A 90 14.75 12.06 -14.26
CA LEU A 90 15.22 13.43 -14.52
C LEU A 90 14.56 14.03 -15.76
N GLY A 91 14.44 13.25 -16.84
CA GLY A 91 13.78 13.67 -18.08
C GLY A 91 12.32 14.08 -17.89
N LEU A 92 11.64 13.48 -16.91
CA LEU A 92 10.26 13.82 -16.54
C LEU A 92 10.17 15.10 -15.69
N ARG A 93 11.28 15.65 -15.21
CA ARG A 93 11.34 16.86 -14.38
C ARG A 93 10.30 16.86 -13.26
N PRO A 94 10.31 15.84 -12.34
CA PRO A 94 9.36 15.79 -11.25
C PRO A 94 9.66 16.88 -10.21
N ASP A 95 8.63 17.37 -9.57
CA ASP A 95 8.74 18.21 -8.37
C ASP A 95 8.56 17.39 -7.08
N LEU A 96 8.14 16.12 -7.19
CA LEU A 96 8.08 15.14 -6.10
C LEU A 96 8.26 13.72 -6.63
N VAL A 97 9.03 12.92 -5.93
CA VAL A 97 9.08 11.46 -6.08
C VAL A 97 8.48 10.83 -4.83
N VAL A 98 7.51 9.93 -4.98
CA VAL A 98 6.94 9.17 -3.86
C VAL A 98 7.31 7.70 -4.01
N GLY A 99 7.86 7.12 -2.96
CA GLY A 99 8.29 5.72 -2.95
C GLY A 99 7.76 4.95 -1.75
N ASN A 100 7.89 3.62 -1.82
CA ASN A 100 7.72 2.73 -0.68
C ASN A 100 9.09 2.19 -0.28
N LYS A 101 9.37 2.12 1.03
CA LYS A 101 10.66 1.70 1.58
C LYS A 101 11.11 0.33 1.05
N ASP A 102 10.17 -0.61 0.90
CA ASP A 102 10.47 -1.98 0.48
C ASP A 102 10.76 -2.10 -1.03
N PHE A 103 10.48 -1.04 -1.81
CA PHE A 103 10.66 -0.98 -3.26
C PHE A 103 11.76 -0.03 -3.73
N ILE A 104 12.36 0.75 -2.83
CA ILE A 104 13.46 1.67 -3.18
C ILE A 104 14.77 1.22 -2.56
N ARG A 105 15.80 1.11 -3.37
CA ARG A 105 17.16 0.84 -2.89
C ARG A 105 17.75 2.09 -2.25
N PRO A 106 18.54 1.95 -1.14
CA PRO A 106 19.17 3.10 -0.48
C PRO A 106 20.08 3.92 -1.38
N ASP A 107 20.80 3.29 -2.32
CA ASP A 107 21.66 3.97 -3.28
C ASP A 107 20.89 4.83 -4.29
N ALA A 108 19.74 4.34 -4.76
CA ALA A 108 18.85 5.11 -5.64
C ALA A 108 18.24 6.31 -4.91
N LEU A 109 17.83 6.13 -3.65
CA LEU A 109 17.33 7.21 -2.82
C LEU A 109 18.39 8.31 -2.62
N ALA A 110 19.62 7.91 -2.22
CA ALA A 110 20.73 8.86 -2.03
C ALA A 110 21.05 9.66 -3.30
N LYS A 111 20.99 9.03 -4.48
CA LYS A 111 21.21 9.73 -5.75
C LYS A 111 20.13 10.75 -6.07
N LEU A 112 18.85 10.44 -5.84
CA LEU A 112 17.74 11.38 -6.01
C LEU A 112 17.91 12.60 -5.08
N GLU A 113 18.34 12.38 -3.82
CA GLU A 113 18.62 13.45 -2.86
C GLU A 113 19.80 14.33 -3.31
N GLN A 114 20.89 13.74 -3.81
CA GLN A 114 22.03 14.50 -4.38
C GLN A 114 21.61 15.38 -5.55
N LEU A 115 20.63 14.93 -6.34
CA LEU A 115 20.02 15.69 -7.44
C LEU A 115 19.01 16.74 -6.98
N LYS A 116 18.82 16.89 -5.62
CA LYS A 116 17.86 17.83 -5.01
C LYS A 116 16.42 17.64 -5.45
N ILE A 117 16.04 16.42 -5.82
CA ILE A 117 14.66 16.04 -6.10
C ILE A 117 13.99 15.69 -4.77
N PRO A 118 12.86 16.32 -4.38
CA PRO A 118 12.13 15.94 -3.19
C PRO A 118 11.65 14.49 -3.29
N VAL A 119 12.02 13.65 -2.30
CA VAL A 119 11.60 12.24 -2.22
C VAL A 119 10.87 11.99 -0.92
N PHE A 120 9.64 11.50 -0.99
CA PHE A 120 8.82 11.14 0.16
C PHE A 120 8.64 9.62 0.22
N ILE A 121 9.03 8.99 1.33
CA ILE A 121 8.99 7.52 1.48
C ILE A 121 7.89 7.11 2.43
N LEU A 122 7.05 6.17 1.98
CA LEU A 122 6.03 5.48 2.76
C LEU A 122 6.58 4.12 3.24
N SER A 123 6.26 3.76 4.49
CA SER A 123 6.65 2.47 5.09
C SER A 123 5.60 2.02 6.12
N PRO A 124 4.38 1.66 5.67
CA PRO A 124 3.30 1.32 6.58
C PRO A 124 3.57 -0.02 7.27
N LYS A 125 3.27 -0.09 8.56
CA LYS A 125 3.33 -1.30 9.38
C LYS A 125 1.94 -1.81 9.73
N THR A 126 0.96 -0.95 9.64
CA THR A 126 -0.45 -1.22 9.98
C THR A 126 -1.38 -0.80 8.84
N VAL A 127 -2.60 -1.30 8.88
CA VAL A 127 -3.66 -0.84 7.96
C VAL A 127 -4.00 0.62 8.22
N GLU A 128 -3.95 1.06 9.48
CA GLU A 128 -4.15 2.46 9.86
C GLU A 128 -3.08 3.38 9.27
N ASP A 129 -1.81 2.94 9.20
CA ASP A 129 -0.74 3.71 8.53
C ASP A 129 -1.06 3.91 7.05
N ILE A 130 -1.56 2.86 6.36
CA ILE A 130 -1.96 2.95 4.96
C ILE A 130 -3.06 4.01 4.76
N LEU A 131 -4.09 4.00 5.62
CA LEU A 131 -5.14 5.02 5.60
C LEU A 131 -4.61 6.42 5.92
N GLY A 132 -3.62 6.52 6.81
CA GLY A 132 -2.90 7.76 7.13
C GLY A 132 -2.11 8.28 5.93
N HIS A 133 -1.47 7.41 5.17
CA HIS A 133 -0.69 7.76 3.96
C HIS A 133 -1.56 8.39 2.87
N ILE A 134 -2.82 7.93 2.70
CA ILE A 134 -3.76 8.55 1.76
C ILE A 134 -3.95 10.04 2.11
N SER A 135 -4.15 10.34 3.40
CA SER A 135 -4.29 11.72 3.87
C SER A 135 -3.00 12.53 3.72
N THR A 136 -1.84 11.91 3.98
CA THR A 136 -0.54 12.58 3.84
C THR A 136 -0.23 12.90 2.37
N VAL A 137 -0.48 11.95 1.46
CA VAL A 137 -0.31 12.18 0.03
C VAL A 137 -1.25 13.28 -0.46
N GLY A 138 -2.51 13.29 -0.02
CA GLY A 138 -3.45 14.36 -0.34
C GLY A 138 -2.89 15.76 -0.01
N ARG A 139 -2.26 15.92 1.17
CA ARG A 139 -1.61 17.19 1.57
C ARG A 139 -0.40 17.56 0.72
N LEU A 140 0.44 16.59 0.34
CA LEU A 140 1.62 16.83 -0.51
C LEU A 140 1.26 17.42 -1.88
N VAL A 141 0.04 17.15 -2.36
CA VAL A 141 -0.43 17.48 -3.71
C VAL A 141 -1.63 18.44 -3.73
N ASP A 142 -2.08 18.92 -2.55
CA ASP A 142 -3.23 19.81 -2.38
C ASP A 142 -4.56 19.19 -2.85
N HIS A 143 -4.77 17.90 -2.52
CA HIS A 143 -5.97 17.11 -2.75
C HIS A 143 -6.57 16.59 -1.43
N ASP A 144 -6.58 17.44 -0.40
CA ASP A 144 -7.04 17.07 0.94
C ASP A 144 -8.52 16.62 0.99
N LYS A 145 -9.37 17.23 0.16
CA LYS A 145 -10.79 16.90 0.11
C LYS A 145 -11.00 15.48 -0.41
N GLU A 146 -10.36 15.15 -1.53
CA GLU A 146 -10.42 13.84 -2.16
C GLU A 146 -9.83 12.77 -1.24
N ALA A 147 -8.68 13.05 -0.62
CA ALA A 147 -8.04 12.16 0.34
C ALA A 147 -8.92 11.88 1.57
N ARG A 148 -9.64 12.90 2.09
CA ARG A 148 -10.59 12.71 3.19
C ARG A 148 -11.76 11.83 2.78
N LEU A 149 -12.36 12.03 1.60
CA LEU A 149 -13.48 11.22 1.10
C LEU A 149 -13.07 9.77 0.93
N VAL A 150 -11.92 9.51 0.27
CA VAL A 150 -11.38 8.15 0.10
C VAL A 150 -11.09 7.51 1.46
N GLY A 151 -10.37 8.21 2.34
CA GLY A 151 -10.00 7.71 3.65
C GLY A 151 -11.21 7.40 4.53
N GLN A 152 -12.27 8.21 4.49
CA GLN A 152 -13.50 7.97 5.23
C GLN A 152 -14.22 6.71 4.71
N GLY A 153 -14.43 6.60 3.41
CA GLY A 153 -15.09 5.42 2.82
C GLY A 153 -14.35 4.10 3.15
N LEU A 154 -13.01 4.13 3.16
CA LEU A 154 -12.22 2.96 3.56
C LEU A 154 -12.35 2.65 5.05
N ARG A 155 -12.37 3.66 5.93
CA ARG A 155 -12.60 3.46 7.38
C ARG A 155 -13.98 2.89 7.66
N ASP A 156 -15.02 3.36 6.98
CA ASP A 156 -16.39 2.86 7.17
C ASP A 156 -16.47 1.37 6.80
N ARG A 157 -15.89 0.97 5.66
CA ARG A 157 -15.78 -0.44 5.27
C ARG A 157 -15.00 -1.27 6.28
N LEU A 158 -13.86 -0.76 6.78
CA LEU A 158 -13.06 -1.44 7.79
C LEU A 158 -13.84 -1.64 9.09
N ASN A 159 -14.61 -0.64 9.52
CA ASN A 159 -15.46 -0.73 10.72
C ASN A 159 -16.59 -1.75 10.56
N ASP A 160 -17.19 -1.87 9.37
CA ASP A 160 -18.16 -2.93 9.09
C ASP A 160 -17.54 -4.33 9.23
N ILE A 161 -16.34 -4.54 8.67
CA ILE A 161 -15.61 -5.80 8.83
C ILE A 161 -15.32 -6.08 10.30
N ARG A 162 -14.78 -5.10 11.03
CA ARG A 162 -14.50 -5.23 12.48
C ARG A 162 -15.74 -5.64 13.28
N SER A 163 -16.87 -5.02 12.99
CA SER A 163 -18.13 -5.32 13.65
C SER A 163 -18.59 -6.76 13.39
N ARG A 164 -18.46 -7.24 12.16
CA ARG A 164 -18.80 -8.62 11.78
C ARG A 164 -17.85 -9.63 12.42
N MET A 165 -16.57 -9.28 12.56
CA MET A 165 -15.56 -10.19 13.12
C MET A 165 -15.46 -10.15 14.64
N ALA A 166 -16.14 -9.24 15.32
CA ALA A 166 -16.03 -9.05 16.78
C ALA A 166 -16.42 -10.27 17.61
N SER A 167 -17.33 -11.12 17.12
CA SER A 167 -17.86 -12.30 17.84
C SER A 167 -17.39 -13.65 17.26
N VAL A 168 -16.56 -13.65 16.22
CA VAL A 168 -16.10 -14.90 15.61
C VAL A 168 -14.91 -15.48 16.36
N LYS A 169 -14.83 -16.81 16.44
CA LYS A 169 -13.63 -17.48 16.92
C LYS A 169 -12.53 -17.34 15.85
N PRO A 170 -11.34 -16.81 16.21
CA PRO A 170 -10.26 -16.67 15.24
C PRO A 170 -9.85 -18.02 14.62
N VAL A 171 -9.62 -18.01 13.32
CA VAL A 171 -9.13 -19.17 12.56
C VAL A 171 -7.59 -19.10 12.51
N ARG A 172 -6.91 -20.19 12.85
CA ARG A 172 -5.44 -20.24 12.81
C ARG A 172 -4.94 -20.30 11.37
N VAL A 173 -4.17 -19.27 10.99
CA VAL A 173 -3.77 -19.02 9.60
C VAL A 173 -2.24 -19.03 9.48
N PHE A 174 -1.74 -19.69 8.45
CA PHE A 174 -0.36 -19.55 7.97
C PHE A 174 -0.35 -18.86 6.61
N TYR A 175 0.40 -17.77 6.51
CA TYR A 175 0.56 -16.98 5.29
C TYR A 175 1.92 -17.26 4.65
N VAL A 176 1.96 -17.63 3.38
CA VAL A 176 3.20 -17.96 2.66
C VAL A 176 3.67 -16.74 1.87
N VAL A 177 4.78 -16.12 2.31
CA VAL A 177 5.42 -15.01 1.58
C VAL A 177 6.39 -15.55 0.54
N ASN A 178 7.17 -16.58 0.91
CA ASN A 178 8.14 -17.25 0.05
C ASN A 178 8.28 -18.69 0.48
N THR A 179 8.69 -19.57 -0.43
CA THR A 179 8.74 -21.01 -0.19
C THR A 179 10.16 -21.55 -0.03
N ASP A 180 11.17 -20.87 -0.57
CA ASP A 180 12.57 -21.22 -0.42
C ASP A 180 13.45 -19.95 -0.37
N PRO A 181 13.94 -19.54 0.82
CA PRO A 181 13.59 -20.09 2.13
C PRO A 181 12.12 -19.86 2.48
N LEU A 182 11.55 -20.70 3.35
CA LEU A 182 10.16 -20.52 3.80
C LEU A 182 10.07 -19.27 4.68
N ILE A 183 9.31 -18.28 4.21
CA ILE A 183 9.11 -16.98 4.86
C ILE A 183 7.61 -16.77 5.06
N SER A 184 7.26 -16.24 6.21
CA SER A 184 5.89 -15.84 6.55
C SER A 184 5.84 -14.38 7.03
N VAL A 185 4.70 -13.96 7.55
CA VAL A 185 4.47 -12.63 8.11
C VAL A 185 4.45 -12.67 9.63
N GLY A 186 5.10 -11.69 10.26
CA GLY A 186 5.10 -11.49 11.71
C GLY A 186 4.39 -10.20 12.11
N ALA A 187 4.32 -9.93 13.42
CA ALA A 187 3.60 -8.78 14.00
C ALA A 187 4.11 -7.40 13.51
N GLY A 188 5.31 -7.34 12.94
CA GLY A 188 5.85 -6.08 12.38
C GLY A 188 5.33 -5.73 10.97
N SER A 189 4.39 -6.48 10.39
CA SER A 189 3.86 -6.26 9.05
C SER A 189 2.38 -5.89 9.05
N PHE A 190 1.95 -5.04 8.12
CA PHE A 190 0.53 -4.72 7.92
C PHE A 190 -0.30 -5.95 7.53
N ILE A 191 0.31 -6.95 6.89
CA ILE A 191 -0.36 -8.20 6.51
C ILE A 191 -0.80 -8.97 7.75
N HIS A 192 0.04 -9.02 8.80
CA HIS A 192 -0.36 -9.63 10.08
C HIS A 192 -1.65 -8.99 10.61
N GLN A 193 -1.71 -7.67 10.63
CA GLN A 193 -2.92 -6.97 11.07
C GLN A 193 -4.13 -7.25 10.14
N MET A 194 -3.92 -7.37 8.82
CA MET A 194 -4.99 -7.77 7.90
C MET A 194 -5.58 -9.14 8.26
N LEU A 195 -4.71 -10.11 8.61
CA LEU A 195 -5.17 -11.43 9.05
C LEU A 195 -6.03 -11.33 10.31
N GLU A 196 -5.61 -10.54 11.32
CA GLU A 196 -6.36 -10.33 12.56
C GLU A 196 -7.70 -9.61 12.32
N LEU A 197 -7.69 -8.54 11.53
CA LEU A 197 -8.90 -7.79 11.15
C LEU A 197 -9.91 -8.66 10.40
N ALA A 198 -9.44 -9.68 9.68
CA ALA A 198 -10.24 -10.65 8.96
C ALA A 198 -10.75 -11.81 9.85
N GLY A 199 -10.50 -11.79 11.17
CA GLY A 199 -10.86 -12.85 12.09
C GLY A 199 -9.92 -14.05 12.03
N GLY A 200 -8.68 -13.87 11.63
CA GLY A 200 -7.62 -14.88 11.66
C GLY A 200 -6.70 -14.72 12.87
N GLU A 201 -6.12 -15.82 13.32
CA GLU A 201 -4.96 -15.85 14.22
C GLU A 201 -3.72 -16.25 13.41
N ASN A 202 -2.80 -15.30 13.24
CA ASN A 202 -1.54 -15.60 12.55
C ASN A 202 -0.66 -16.51 13.40
N VAL A 203 -0.44 -17.75 12.97
CA VAL A 203 0.36 -18.73 13.74
C VAL A 203 1.83 -18.32 13.92
N VAL A 204 2.33 -17.37 13.13
CA VAL A 204 3.68 -16.79 13.21
C VAL A 204 3.68 -15.41 13.89
N GLY A 205 2.52 -14.91 14.30
CA GLY A 205 2.31 -13.54 14.77
C GLY A 205 3.04 -13.11 16.04
N ARG A 206 3.68 -14.04 16.78
CA ARG A 206 4.41 -13.68 18.02
C ARG A 206 5.80 -13.10 17.78
N THR A 207 6.31 -13.11 16.56
CA THR A 207 7.60 -12.50 16.23
C THR A 207 7.43 -11.06 15.79
N ALA A 208 8.30 -10.17 16.30
CA ALA A 208 8.33 -8.76 15.90
C ALA A 208 8.93 -8.53 14.50
N ALA A 209 9.68 -9.52 13.96
CA ALA A 209 10.20 -9.45 12.60
C ALA A 209 9.04 -9.39 11.60
N PRO A 210 9.03 -8.46 10.63
CA PRO A 210 7.92 -8.36 9.67
C PRO A 210 7.81 -9.57 8.75
N TYR A 211 8.95 -10.16 8.36
CA TYR A 211 9.04 -11.30 7.44
C TYR A 211 10.01 -12.36 7.96
N PRO A 212 9.63 -13.16 8.99
CA PRO A 212 10.51 -14.15 9.58
C PRO A 212 10.67 -15.38 8.69
N LYS A 213 11.89 -15.95 8.69
CA LYS A 213 12.10 -17.32 8.22
C LYS A 213 11.52 -18.28 9.26
N VAL A 214 10.84 -19.30 8.79
CA VAL A 214 10.22 -20.34 9.62
C VAL A 214 10.60 -21.73 9.11
N SER A 215 10.56 -22.74 9.99
CA SER A 215 10.74 -24.12 9.56
C SER A 215 9.41 -24.79 9.28
N LEU A 216 9.41 -25.79 8.40
CA LEU A 216 8.23 -26.59 8.13
C LEU A 216 7.75 -27.35 9.36
N GLU A 217 8.70 -27.87 10.16
CA GLU A 217 8.42 -28.57 11.43
C GLU A 217 7.69 -27.66 12.43
N GLU A 218 8.07 -26.38 12.48
CA GLU A 218 7.37 -25.40 13.30
C GLU A 218 5.93 -25.23 12.84
N ILE A 219 5.68 -25.14 11.54
CA ILE A 219 4.33 -24.95 10.98
C ILE A 219 3.48 -26.22 11.21
N ILE A 220 4.05 -27.42 11.05
CA ILE A 220 3.35 -28.67 11.34
C ILE A 220 2.94 -28.72 12.82
N ARG A 221 3.84 -28.33 13.74
CA ARG A 221 3.55 -28.29 15.19
C ARG A 221 2.44 -27.27 15.51
N LYS A 222 2.45 -26.11 14.88
CA LYS A 222 1.43 -25.06 15.05
C LYS A 222 0.09 -25.44 14.42
N ASN A 223 0.09 -26.35 13.47
CA ASN A 223 -1.07 -26.95 12.84
C ASN A 223 -2.15 -25.92 12.43
N PRO A 224 -1.88 -25.02 11.45
CA PRO A 224 -2.84 -24.04 10.99
C PRO A 224 -4.09 -24.68 10.39
N GLU A 225 -5.23 -23.99 10.50
CA GLU A 225 -6.51 -24.41 9.94
C GLU A 225 -6.70 -23.90 8.51
N VAL A 226 -5.92 -22.88 8.12
CA VAL A 226 -5.92 -22.27 6.78
C VAL A 226 -4.47 -22.01 6.34
N LEU A 227 -4.17 -22.34 5.08
CA LEU A 227 -2.96 -21.93 4.40
C LEU A 227 -3.34 -20.92 3.30
N LEU A 228 -2.64 -19.76 3.29
CA LEU A 228 -2.84 -18.71 2.30
C LEU A 228 -1.63 -18.59 1.37
N PHE A 229 -1.91 -18.55 0.07
CA PHE A 229 -0.95 -18.45 -1.01
C PHE A 229 -1.27 -17.21 -1.85
N PRO A 230 -0.56 -16.09 -1.66
CA PRO A 230 -0.71 -14.92 -2.53
C PRO A 230 -0.16 -15.21 -3.91
N VAL A 231 -0.97 -15.07 -4.96
CA VAL A 231 -0.61 -15.40 -6.34
C VAL A 231 -0.99 -14.27 -7.31
N GLY A 232 -0.49 -14.31 -8.52
CA GLY A 232 -0.99 -13.53 -9.66
C GLY A 232 -0.09 -12.39 -10.11
N THR A 233 0.55 -11.61 -9.22
CA THR A 233 1.42 -10.48 -9.59
C THR A 233 2.86 -10.72 -9.16
N MET A 234 3.74 -9.72 -9.42
CA MET A 234 5.15 -9.78 -9.01
C MET A 234 5.33 -9.94 -7.48
N GLU A 235 4.35 -9.53 -6.69
CA GLU A 235 4.35 -9.67 -5.25
C GLU A 235 3.85 -11.04 -4.77
N GLY A 236 3.43 -11.90 -5.69
CA GLY A 236 2.92 -13.24 -5.42
C GLY A 236 3.96 -14.34 -5.56
N ILE A 237 3.56 -15.53 -5.13
CA ILE A 237 4.33 -16.77 -5.32
C ILE A 237 3.74 -17.57 -6.51
N PRO A 238 4.47 -18.55 -7.08
CA PRO A 238 3.94 -19.42 -8.14
C PRO A 238 2.66 -20.15 -7.69
N GLU A 239 1.67 -20.19 -8.56
CA GLU A 239 0.37 -20.86 -8.29
C GLU A 239 0.53 -22.35 -7.97
N THR A 240 1.61 -22.97 -8.48
CA THR A 240 1.92 -24.39 -8.23
C THR A 240 2.35 -24.69 -6.79
N GLU A 241 2.73 -23.67 -6.01
CA GLU A 241 3.21 -23.86 -4.63
C GLU A 241 2.14 -24.46 -3.71
N GLN A 242 0.89 -24.08 -3.90
CA GLN A 242 -0.23 -24.66 -3.14
C GLN A 242 -0.27 -26.18 -3.23
N GLN A 243 0.04 -26.76 -4.41
CA GLN A 243 -0.01 -28.21 -4.61
C GLN A 243 1.09 -28.93 -3.83
N ARG A 244 2.26 -28.29 -3.64
CA ARG A 244 3.37 -28.87 -2.88
C ARG A 244 3.01 -29.11 -1.41
N TRP A 245 2.07 -28.33 -0.86
CA TRP A 245 1.62 -28.46 0.52
C TRP A 245 0.63 -29.61 0.72
N ARG A 246 -0.04 -30.12 -0.33
CA ARG A 246 -1.03 -31.21 -0.24
C ARG A 246 -0.47 -32.53 0.28
N LYS A 247 0.84 -32.75 0.19
CA LYS A 247 1.51 -33.94 0.73
C LYS A 247 1.53 -34.01 2.27
N TRP A 248 1.33 -32.86 2.94
CA TRP A 248 1.37 -32.77 4.41
C TRP A 248 -0.03 -33.00 5.01
N THR A 249 -0.54 -34.22 4.86
CA THR A 249 -1.91 -34.60 5.24
C THR A 249 -2.19 -34.51 6.73
N SER A 250 -1.16 -34.44 7.58
CA SER A 250 -1.28 -34.20 9.04
C SER A 250 -1.69 -32.77 9.39
N LEU A 251 -1.54 -31.81 8.45
CA LEU A 251 -1.97 -30.42 8.68
C LEU A 251 -3.50 -30.33 8.57
N SER A 252 -4.12 -29.69 9.56
CA SER A 252 -5.56 -29.44 9.58
C SER A 252 -6.05 -28.75 8.29
N ALA A 253 -5.33 -27.76 7.83
CA ALA A 253 -5.64 -27.06 6.56
C ALA A 253 -5.70 -28.00 5.38
N VAL A 254 -4.79 -28.98 5.29
CA VAL A 254 -4.74 -29.96 4.19
C VAL A 254 -5.88 -30.98 4.34
N ALA A 255 -6.06 -31.53 5.53
CA ALA A 255 -7.12 -32.51 5.83
C ALA A 255 -8.52 -31.99 5.52
N HIS A 256 -8.77 -30.69 5.73
CA HIS A 256 -10.05 -30.02 5.48
C HIS A 256 -10.10 -29.24 4.15
N ASN A 257 -9.11 -29.41 3.28
CA ASN A 257 -8.99 -28.73 1.97
C ASN A 257 -9.09 -27.20 2.06
N ARG A 258 -8.53 -26.60 3.12
CA ARG A 258 -8.51 -25.15 3.37
C ARG A 258 -7.17 -24.51 2.96
N LEU A 259 -6.72 -24.80 1.74
CA LEU A 259 -5.60 -24.17 1.08
C LEU A 259 -6.17 -23.17 0.06
N HIS A 260 -5.94 -21.89 0.27
CA HIS A 260 -6.56 -20.84 -0.53
C HIS A 260 -5.52 -19.98 -1.24
N GLN A 261 -5.70 -19.81 -2.54
CA GLN A 261 -5.02 -18.77 -3.30
C GLN A 261 -5.75 -17.44 -3.11
N VAL A 262 -5.01 -16.38 -2.92
CA VAL A 262 -5.53 -15.01 -2.81
C VAL A 262 -4.75 -14.11 -3.78
N ARG A 263 -5.40 -13.10 -4.30
CA ARG A 263 -4.76 -12.14 -5.21
C ARG A 263 -3.69 -11.33 -4.46
N ALA A 264 -2.42 -11.49 -4.89
CA ALA A 264 -1.28 -10.87 -4.21
C ALA A 264 -1.39 -9.35 -4.14
N GLU A 265 -1.90 -8.70 -5.19
CA GLU A 265 -2.07 -7.25 -5.23
C GLU A 265 -3.08 -6.69 -4.20
N LEU A 266 -3.96 -7.53 -3.65
CA LEU A 266 -4.90 -7.12 -2.59
C LEU A 266 -4.31 -7.26 -1.19
N VAL A 267 -3.37 -8.20 -1.01
CA VAL A 267 -2.85 -8.56 0.32
C VAL A 267 -1.40 -8.17 0.54
N ASN A 268 -0.62 -7.96 -0.54
CA ASN A 268 0.80 -7.59 -0.47
C ASN A 268 1.07 -6.12 -0.82
N ARG A 269 0.08 -5.40 -1.40
CA ARG A 269 0.22 -3.97 -1.70
C ARG A 269 -0.37 -3.10 -0.60
N PRO A 270 0.42 -2.29 0.10
CA PRO A 270 -0.08 -1.37 1.11
C PRO A 270 -0.67 -0.10 0.45
N GLY A 271 -1.82 -0.26 -0.19
CA GLY A 271 -2.55 0.79 -0.92
C GLY A 271 -4.04 0.81 -0.57
N PRO A 272 -4.86 1.61 -1.28
CA PRO A 272 -6.29 1.78 -0.96
C PRO A 272 -7.09 0.47 -1.02
N ARG A 273 -6.64 -0.51 -1.81
CA ARG A 273 -7.30 -1.82 -1.94
C ARG A 273 -7.04 -2.77 -0.77
N VAL A 274 -6.25 -2.36 0.24
CA VAL A 274 -5.99 -3.15 1.44
C VAL A 274 -7.28 -3.58 2.15
N ILE A 275 -8.32 -2.74 2.14
CA ILE A 275 -9.61 -3.06 2.76
C ILE A 275 -10.36 -4.14 1.97
N GLU A 276 -10.31 -4.12 0.63
CA GLU A 276 -10.79 -5.24 -0.20
C GLU A 276 -10.05 -6.53 0.13
N GLY A 277 -8.72 -6.45 0.34
CA GLY A 277 -7.92 -7.58 0.81
C GLY A 277 -8.42 -8.14 2.14
N VAL A 278 -8.69 -7.30 3.14
CA VAL A 278 -9.27 -7.73 4.44
C VAL A 278 -10.64 -8.39 4.25
N GLU A 279 -11.51 -7.85 3.38
CA GLU A 279 -12.81 -8.44 3.06
C GLU A 279 -12.68 -9.84 2.43
N VAL A 280 -11.75 -10.01 1.47
CA VAL A 280 -11.48 -11.30 0.84
C VAL A 280 -10.99 -12.31 1.87
N LEU A 281 -10.08 -11.92 2.75
CA LEU A 281 -9.58 -12.78 3.83
C LEU A 281 -10.71 -13.16 4.81
N ALA A 282 -11.53 -12.20 5.22
CA ALA A 282 -12.66 -12.45 6.13
C ALA A 282 -13.66 -13.44 5.54
N ARG A 283 -13.98 -13.31 4.25
CA ARG A 283 -14.83 -14.30 3.53
C ARG A 283 -14.17 -15.68 3.44
N THR A 284 -12.85 -15.73 3.31
CA THR A 284 -12.09 -16.98 3.24
C THR A 284 -12.06 -17.70 4.59
N PHE A 285 -11.91 -16.96 5.68
CA PHE A 285 -11.85 -17.53 7.03
C PHE A 285 -13.24 -17.90 7.56
N HIS A 286 -14.22 -17.03 7.33
CA HIS A 286 -15.59 -17.10 7.87
C HIS A 286 -16.66 -16.99 6.79
N PRO A 287 -16.74 -17.92 5.83
CA PRO A 287 -17.69 -17.83 4.72
C PRO A 287 -19.16 -17.74 5.17
N ALA A 288 -19.51 -18.31 6.32
CA ALA A 288 -20.87 -18.24 6.86
C ALA A 288 -21.30 -16.81 7.26
N MET A 289 -20.35 -15.92 7.58
CA MET A 289 -20.61 -14.51 7.92
C MET A 289 -20.88 -13.65 6.68
N PHE A 290 -20.68 -14.21 5.49
CA PHE A 290 -20.85 -13.55 4.19
C PHE A 290 -21.70 -14.44 3.26
N PRO A 291 -22.99 -14.66 3.57
CA PRO A 291 -23.83 -15.48 2.70
C PRO A 291 -23.79 -14.91 1.27
N ARG A 292 -23.69 -15.80 0.29
CA ARG A 292 -23.85 -15.40 -1.11
C ARG A 292 -25.25 -14.78 -1.21
N SER A 293 -25.33 -13.53 -1.69
CA SER A 293 -26.63 -13.02 -2.11
C SER A 293 -27.12 -13.98 -3.19
N THR A 294 -28.15 -14.74 -2.88
CA THR A 294 -28.93 -15.49 -3.86
C THR A 294 -29.53 -14.43 -4.76
N GLY A 295 -28.80 -14.08 -5.82
CA GLY A 295 -29.29 -13.19 -6.86
C GLY A 295 -30.52 -13.81 -7.48
N GLY A 296 -31.61 -13.09 -7.43
CA GLY A 296 -32.77 -13.36 -8.25
C GLY A 296 -32.47 -13.09 -9.72
#